data_a6305625900d7bf2ef0083900601ccec
#
_entry.id   a6305625900d7bf2ef0083900601ccec
#
_cell.length_a   1.000
_cell.length_b   1.000
_cell.length_c   1.000
_cell.angle_alpha   90.00
_cell.angle_beta   90.00
_cell.angle_gamma   90.00
#
_symmetry.space_group_name_H-M   'P 1'
#
loop_
_entity.id
_entity.type
_entity.pdbx_description
1 polymer ?
#
loop_
_entity_poly.entity_id
_entity_poly.type
_entity_poly.pdbx_seq_one_letter_code
_entity_poly.pdbx_strand_id
1 'polypeptide(L)'
;ELGDDYLNKLNDHVDMNQEYNLFDFGMFNTKPENERYLYRWKIDSDGQLIDRENINAKKSEDDFKNYQKAYHIFKQITPTHYFDIVDYYGAFTDGPNHYLAFIETRNNEMTLKFDIQDMDHKVQLYRTLVHEIAHVITLNREEFVMLFDCNEEVGTYECLRKDARLQQFFERFWTDYDDRWINNKQKSDKELTAFYNKYSDEFISEYAATNPKEDYAVSFETFVFSKYKNNARIPKDFRINYFYDDEEMVYLRMKLLKNLWTIESES
;
A
#
# COMPACT_ATOMS: atom_id res chain seq x y z
N GLU A 1 2.15 15.20 19.07
CA GLU A 1 2.51 13.78 19.10
C GLU A 1 3.67 13.48 18.14
N LEU A 2 4.29 12.28 18.27
CA LEU A 2 5.48 11.96 17.50
C LEU A 2 5.19 11.94 15.99
N GLY A 3 5.87 12.78 15.22
CA GLY A 3 5.67 12.94 13.78
C GLY A 3 4.76 14.11 13.36
N ASP A 4 3.93 14.65 14.24
CA ASP A 4 2.98 15.72 13.86
C ASP A 4 3.68 17.00 13.37
N ASP A 5 4.86 17.30 13.89
CA ASP A 5 5.66 18.45 13.42
C ASP A 5 6.10 18.25 11.95
N TYR A 6 6.48 17.03 11.59
CA TYR A 6 6.83 16.71 10.20
C TYR A 6 5.62 16.71 9.28
N LEU A 7 4.46 16.22 9.77
CA LEU A 7 3.21 16.30 9.02
C LEU A 7 2.80 17.75 8.75
N ASN A 8 2.88 18.62 9.76
CA ASN A 8 2.58 20.04 9.58
C ASN A 8 3.52 20.68 8.55
N LYS A 9 4.83 20.46 8.67
CA LYS A 9 5.83 20.96 7.70
C LYS A 9 5.59 20.42 6.29
N LEU A 10 5.24 19.15 6.16
CA LEU A 10 4.93 18.55 4.86
C LEU A 10 3.68 19.21 4.25
N ASN A 11 2.62 19.42 5.03
CA ASN A 11 1.40 20.08 4.59
C ASN A 11 1.59 21.55 4.19
N ASP A 12 2.60 22.23 4.74
CA ASP A 12 2.94 23.60 4.31
C ASP A 12 3.54 23.64 2.87
N HIS A 13 4.06 22.51 2.38
CA HIS A 13 4.66 22.39 1.04
C HIS A 13 3.79 21.59 0.07
N VAL A 14 3.20 20.51 0.56
CA VAL A 14 2.35 19.60 -0.20
C VAL A 14 1.13 19.28 0.65
N ASP A 15 -0.04 19.81 0.26
CA ASP A 15 -1.28 19.58 1.01
C ASP A 15 -1.70 18.11 0.97
N MET A 16 -1.18 17.34 1.93
CA MET A 16 -1.49 15.91 2.07
C MET A 16 -2.94 15.65 2.51
N ASN A 17 -3.68 16.70 2.94
CA ASN A 17 -5.10 16.61 3.28
C ASN A 17 -6.01 16.85 2.07
N GLN A 18 -5.45 17.23 0.94
CA GLN A 18 -6.24 17.32 -0.28
C GLN A 18 -6.99 16.00 -0.46
N GLU A 19 -8.32 16.08 -0.58
CA GLU A 19 -9.13 14.91 -0.91
C GLU A 19 -8.67 14.39 -2.27
N TYR A 20 -7.79 13.43 -2.21
CA TYR A 20 -7.36 12.67 -3.34
C TYR A 20 -7.94 11.28 -3.19
N ASN A 21 -8.89 10.95 -4.03
CA ASN A 21 -9.37 9.60 -4.14
C ASN A 21 -8.28 8.79 -4.85
N LEU A 22 -7.43 8.10 -4.09
CA LEU A 22 -6.46 7.13 -4.64
C LEU A 22 -7.12 6.17 -5.63
N PHE A 23 -8.43 6.09 -5.61
CA PHE A 23 -9.26 5.09 -6.26
C PHE A 23 -10.49 5.66 -6.98
N ASP A 24 -10.51 6.95 -7.29
CA ASP A 24 -11.50 7.54 -8.22
C ASP A 24 -11.37 6.98 -9.65
N PHE A 25 -10.37 6.15 -9.87
CA PHE A 25 -10.12 5.44 -11.11
C PHE A 25 -10.91 4.13 -11.18
N GLY A 26 -12.17 4.21 -10.83
CA GLY A 26 -13.16 3.18 -10.79
C GLY A 26 -12.84 1.93 -11.60
N MET A 27 -12.42 0.89 -10.93
CA MET A 27 -12.71 -0.51 -11.29
C MET A 27 -11.99 -1.44 -10.32
N PHE A 28 -12.65 -1.79 -9.25
CA PHE A 28 -12.11 -2.65 -8.18
C PHE A 28 -11.81 -4.09 -8.60
N ASN A 29 -12.23 -4.55 -9.78
CA ASN A 29 -12.18 -5.98 -10.12
C ASN A 29 -11.86 -6.33 -11.58
N THR A 30 -11.68 -5.38 -12.45
CA THR A 30 -11.28 -5.70 -13.82
C THR A 30 -9.80 -5.50 -13.96
N LYS A 31 -9.07 -6.61 -14.12
CA LYS A 31 -7.69 -6.55 -14.59
C LYS A 31 -7.67 -5.69 -15.85
N PRO A 32 -6.91 -4.59 -15.90
CA PRO A 32 -6.90 -3.74 -17.08
C PRO A 32 -6.56 -4.59 -18.32
N GLU A 33 -7.35 -4.45 -19.39
CA GLU A 33 -7.13 -5.23 -20.63
C GLU A 33 -5.75 -5.01 -21.25
N ASN A 34 -5.08 -3.92 -20.88
CA ASN A 34 -3.82 -3.46 -21.43
C ASN A 34 -2.65 -3.52 -20.44
N GLU A 35 -2.81 -4.19 -19.29
CA GLU A 35 -1.70 -4.34 -18.35
C GLU A 35 -0.50 -5.00 -19.02
N ARG A 36 0.64 -4.31 -19.01
CA ARG A 36 1.91 -4.81 -19.52
C ARG A 36 3.01 -4.61 -18.49
N TYR A 37 3.64 -5.68 -18.09
CA TYR A 37 4.85 -5.64 -17.30
C TYR A 37 6.02 -5.31 -18.23
N LEU A 38 6.67 -4.17 -18.03
CA LEU A 38 7.66 -3.64 -18.95
C LEU A 38 9.07 -4.11 -18.61
N TYR A 39 9.52 -3.80 -17.38
CA TYR A 39 10.85 -4.10 -16.89
C TYR A 39 10.81 -4.62 -15.47
N ARG A 40 11.80 -5.45 -15.12
CA ARG A 40 12.08 -5.89 -13.76
C ARG A 40 13.55 -5.68 -13.45
N TRP A 41 13.84 -5.23 -12.22
CA TRP A 41 15.18 -5.16 -11.65
C TRP A 41 15.22 -5.97 -10.37
N LYS A 42 16.34 -6.66 -10.15
CA LYS A 42 16.64 -7.21 -8.83
C LYS A 42 17.17 -6.10 -7.94
N ILE A 43 16.84 -6.15 -6.66
CA ILE A 43 17.38 -5.26 -5.64
C ILE A 43 18.52 -6.01 -4.94
N ASP A 44 19.72 -5.42 -4.91
CA ASP A 44 20.85 -6.00 -4.18
C ASP A 44 20.86 -5.60 -2.70
N SER A 45 21.82 -6.14 -1.93
CA SER A 45 21.96 -5.87 -0.49
C SER A 45 22.21 -4.40 -0.14
N ASP A 46 22.66 -3.58 -1.09
CA ASP A 46 22.87 -2.14 -0.92
C ASP A 46 21.65 -1.33 -1.41
N GLY A 47 20.59 -2.04 -1.83
CA GLY A 47 19.39 -1.47 -2.40
C GLY A 47 19.65 -0.79 -3.74
N GLN A 48 20.55 -1.35 -4.58
CA GLN A 48 20.74 -0.89 -5.94
C GLN A 48 19.95 -1.77 -6.90
N LEU A 49 19.46 -1.16 -7.97
CA LEU A 49 18.78 -1.88 -9.03
C LEU A 49 19.81 -2.53 -9.97
N ILE A 50 19.83 -3.84 -9.98
CA ILE A 50 20.73 -4.66 -10.80
C ILE A 50 19.91 -5.62 -11.68
N ASP A 51 20.60 -6.34 -12.57
CA ASP A 51 20.04 -7.44 -13.37
C ASP A 51 18.70 -7.08 -14.07
N ARG A 52 18.71 -5.94 -14.79
CA ARG A 52 17.51 -5.50 -15.50
C ARG A 52 17.05 -6.50 -16.55
N GLU A 53 15.81 -6.90 -16.46
CA GLU A 53 15.11 -7.70 -17.47
C GLU A 53 14.11 -6.86 -18.25
N ASN A 54 14.13 -6.95 -19.57
CA ASN A 54 13.04 -6.48 -20.42
C ASN A 54 12.00 -7.60 -20.54
N ILE A 55 10.80 -7.36 -20.04
CA ILE A 55 9.70 -8.34 -20.09
C ILE A 55 8.88 -8.13 -21.37
N ASN A 56 8.30 -6.92 -21.55
CA ASN A 56 7.47 -6.59 -22.70
C ASN A 56 7.59 -5.11 -23.13
N ALA A 57 8.67 -4.41 -22.76
CA ALA A 57 8.83 -3.01 -23.13
C ALA A 57 9.20 -2.85 -24.60
N LYS A 58 8.60 -1.85 -25.23
CA LYS A 58 8.98 -1.41 -26.58
C LYS A 58 10.19 -0.47 -26.51
N LYS A 59 10.96 -0.34 -27.59
CA LYS A 59 12.14 0.53 -27.64
C LYS A 59 11.84 1.99 -27.33
N SER A 60 10.62 2.46 -27.58
CA SER A 60 10.16 3.81 -27.25
C SER A 60 9.85 4.02 -25.76
N GLU A 61 9.90 2.98 -24.95
CA GLU A 61 9.57 2.98 -23.52
C GLU A 61 10.83 2.88 -22.65
N ASP A 62 12.02 3.21 -23.19
CA ASP A 62 13.31 3.17 -22.51
C ASP A 62 13.58 4.42 -21.64
N ASP A 63 12.57 4.93 -20.93
CA ASP A 63 12.73 6.06 -20.00
C ASP A 63 13.06 5.58 -18.58
N PHE A 64 14.25 5.01 -18.41
CA PHE A 64 14.69 4.44 -17.14
C PHE A 64 14.79 5.44 -15.99
N LYS A 65 15.02 6.72 -16.28
CA LYS A 65 15.11 7.74 -15.21
C LYS A 65 13.77 7.93 -14.50
N ASN A 66 12.69 7.99 -15.27
CA ASN A 66 11.35 8.07 -14.72
C ASN A 66 10.97 6.78 -13.99
N TYR A 67 11.27 5.62 -14.57
CA TYR A 67 10.98 4.33 -13.94
C TYR A 67 11.65 4.16 -12.59
N GLN A 68 12.88 4.63 -12.45
CA GLN A 68 13.64 4.51 -11.21
C GLN A 68 13.29 5.60 -10.19
N LYS A 69 12.62 6.68 -10.59
CA LYS A 69 12.28 7.79 -9.68
C LYS A 69 11.41 7.33 -8.50
N ALA A 70 10.32 6.61 -8.77
CA ALA A 70 9.45 6.08 -7.71
C ALA A 70 10.20 5.12 -6.79
N TYR A 71 11.04 4.24 -7.36
CA TYR A 71 11.90 3.36 -6.59
C TYR A 71 12.83 4.12 -5.64
N HIS A 72 13.48 5.19 -6.13
CA HIS A 72 14.38 5.99 -5.29
C HIS A 72 13.64 6.67 -4.15
N ILE A 73 12.44 7.21 -4.39
CA ILE A 73 11.62 7.79 -3.34
C ILE A 73 11.21 6.70 -2.34
N PHE A 74 10.73 5.56 -2.82
CA PHE A 74 10.36 4.42 -1.95
C PHE A 74 11.54 4.00 -1.06
N LYS A 75 12.74 3.84 -1.63
CA LYS A 75 13.98 3.51 -0.88
C LYS A 75 14.30 4.56 0.17
N GLN A 76 14.16 5.85 -0.16
CA GLN A 76 14.47 6.95 0.76
C GLN A 76 13.49 7.04 1.93
N ILE A 77 12.20 6.79 1.70
CA ILE A 77 11.20 6.91 2.76
C ILE A 77 11.09 5.65 3.62
N THR A 78 11.38 4.47 3.07
CA THR A 78 11.18 3.19 3.75
C THR A 78 12.36 2.88 4.67
N PRO A 79 12.13 2.60 5.97
CA PRO A 79 13.19 2.11 6.85
C PRO A 79 13.82 0.82 6.32
N THR A 80 15.13 0.68 6.49
CA THR A 80 15.94 -0.41 5.89
C THR A 80 15.36 -1.80 6.15
N HIS A 81 14.93 -2.10 7.38
CA HIS A 81 14.43 -3.42 7.74
C HIS A 81 13.13 -3.82 7.00
N TYR A 82 12.30 -2.85 6.56
CA TYR A 82 11.17 -3.12 5.69
C TYR A 82 11.58 -3.10 4.22
N PHE A 83 12.50 -2.24 3.87
CA PHE A 83 13.02 -2.15 2.52
C PHE A 83 13.72 -3.45 2.08
N ASP A 84 14.50 -4.07 2.98
CA ASP A 84 15.27 -5.30 2.72
C ASP A 84 14.36 -6.54 2.48
N ILE A 85 13.05 -6.42 2.70
CA ILE A 85 12.07 -7.48 2.41
C ILE A 85 11.71 -7.52 0.91
N VAL A 86 11.88 -6.40 0.19
CA VAL A 86 11.51 -6.28 -1.23
C VAL A 86 12.66 -6.79 -2.10
N ASP A 87 12.42 -7.86 -2.85
CA ASP A 87 13.44 -8.52 -3.68
C ASP A 87 13.60 -7.87 -5.06
N TYR A 88 12.50 -7.38 -5.62
CA TYR A 88 12.46 -6.84 -6.98
C TYR A 88 11.67 -5.54 -7.07
N TYR A 89 12.07 -4.74 -8.04
CA TYR A 89 11.33 -3.58 -8.50
C TYR A 89 10.84 -3.82 -9.94
N GLY A 90 9.61 -3.47 -10.22
CA GLY A 90 8.99 -3.62 -11.53
C GLY A 90 8.39 -2.32 -12.06
N ALA A 91 8.57 -2.06 -13.35
CA ALA A 91 7.84 -1.04 -14.07
C ALA A 91 6.76 -1.70 -14.93
N PHE A 92 5.55 -1.23 -14.82
CA PHE A 92 4.43 -1.69 -15.62
C PHE A 92 3.66 -0.51 -16.21
N THR A 93 2.68 -0.78 -17.05
CA THR A 93 1.62 0.15 -17.41
C THR A 93 0.33 -0.59 -17.69
N ASP A 94 -0.77 -0.02 -17.27
CA ASP A 94 -2.12 -0.50 -17.55
C ASP A 94 -2.98 0.58 -18.24
N GLY A 95 -2.34 1.65 -18.66
CA GLY A 95 -2.97 2.83 -19.24
C GLY A 95 -3.24 3.90 -18.19
N PRO A 96 -3.68 5.09 -18.59
CA PRO A 96 -3.92 6.17 -17.65
C PRO A 96 -5.10 5.85 -16.72
N ASN A 97 -4.97 6.25 -15.46
CA ASN A 97 -6.03 6.20 -14.45
C ASN A 97 -6.45 4.80 -13.96
N HIS A 98 -5.49 3.91 -13.79
CA HIS A 98 -5.68 2.60 -13.16
C HIS A 98 -4.79 2.44 -11.92
N TYR A 99 -4.10 1.30 -11.75
CA TYR A 99 -3.22 1.11 -10.61
C TYR A 99 -1.95 1.92 -10.73
N LEU A 100 -1.64 2.75 -9.72
CA LEU A 100 -0.36 3.47 -9.68
C LEU A 100 0.78 2.55 -9.22
N ALA A 101 0.51 1.70 -8.22
CA ALA A 101 1.48 0.74 -7.72
C ALA A 101 0.78 -0.46 -7.08
N PHE A 102 1.50 -1.55 -6.93
CA PHE A 102 1.09 -2.68 -6.11
C PHE A 102 2.28 -3.57 -5.72
N ILE A 103 2.12 -4.28 -4.60
CA ILE A 103 3.01 -5.35 -4.17
C ILE A 103 2.50 -6.69 -4.70
N GLU A 104 3.37 -7.45 -5.34
CA GLU A 104 3.12 -8.84 -5.72
C GLU A 104 4.12 -9.75 -5.01
N THR A 105 3.61 -10.79 -4.33
CA THR A 105 4.45 -11.85 -3.76
C THR A 105 4.25 -13.12 -4.57
N ARG A 106 5.31 -13.62 -5.17
CA ARG A 106 5.29 -14.86 -5.96
C ARG A 106 6.53 -15.70 -5.62
N ASN A 107 6.34 -16.98 -5.34
CA ASN A 107 7.43 -17.91 -4.97
C ASN A 107 8.28 -17.39 -3.79
N ASN A 108 7.68 -16.76 -2.81
CA ASN A 108 8.33 -16.09 -1.68
C ASN A 108 9.24 -14.90 -2.05
N GLU A 109 9.15 -14.39 -3.26
CA GLU A 109 9.82 -13.17 -3.70
C GLU A 109 8.81 -12.03 -3.78
N MET A 110 9.14 -10.91 -3.19
CA MET A 110 8.30 -9.71 -3.16
C MET A 110 8.74 -8.72 -4.23
N THR A 111 7.82 -8.30 -5.07
CA THR A 111 8.05 -7.31 -6.12
C THR A 111 7.18 -6.09 -5.88
N LEU A 112 7.80 -4.91 -5.77
CA LEU A 112 7.12 -3.63 -5.83
C LEU A 112 7.00 -3.20 -7.28
N LYS A 113 5.78 -2.96 -7.77
CA LYS A 113 5.52 -2.53 -9.14
C LYS A 113 4.92 -1.14 -9.19
N PHE A 114 5.36 -0.33 -10.15
CA PHE A 114 4.85 1.02 -10.40
C PHE A 114 4.39 1.21 -11.83
N ASP A 115 3.22 1.87 -12.01
CA ASP A 115 2.85 2.44 -13.31
C ASP A 115 3.60 3.76 -13.54
N ILE A 116 4.29 3.78 -14.66
CA ILE A 116 5.13 4.89 -15.05
C ILE A 116 4.36 6.08 -15.64
N GLN A 117 3.09 5.89 -15.98
CA GLN A 117 2.27 6.92 -16.63
C GLN A 117 1.52 7.80 -15.62
N ASP A 118 1.30 7.29 -14.40
CA ASP A 118 0.42 7.93 -13.40
C ASP A 118 1.18 8.63 -12.27
N MET A 119 2.49 8.89 -12.42
CA MET A 119 3.37 9.42 -11.37
C MET A 119 3.38 10.95 -11.21
N ASP A 120 2.54 11.68 -11.93
CA ASP A 120 2.67 13.15 -12.03
C ASP A 120 2.20 13.92 -10.79
N HIS A 121 1.42 13.30 -9.89
CA HIS A 121 0.89 13.95 -8.70
C HIS A 121 1.64 13.52 -7.43
N LYS A 122 2.39 14.45 -6.81
CA LYS A 122 3.18 14.17 -5.60
C LYS A 122 2.35 13.59 -4.46
N VAL A 123 1.17 14.15 -4.18
CA VAL A 123 0.29 13.67 -3.11
C VAL A 123 -0.09 12.21 -3.36
N GLN A 124 -0.53 11.89 -4.56
CA GLN A 124 -0.86 10.54 -4.97
C GLN A 124 0.33 9.61 -4.80
N LEU A 125 1.48 9.99 -5.33
CA LEU A 125 2.70 9.20 -5.24
C LEU A 125 3.06 8.88 -3.78
N TYR A 126 3.08 9.88 -2.90
CA TYR A 126 3.43 9.69 -1.49
C TYR A 126 2.42 8.82 -0.74
N ARG A 127 1.14 9.02 -0.97
CA ARG A 127 0.09 8.20 -0.39
C ARG A 127 0.17 6.76 -0.87
N THR A 128 0.32 6.55 -2.17
CA THR A 128 0.48 5.20 -2.74
C THR A 128 1.73 4.51 -2.20
N LEU A 129 2.88 5.19 -2.11
CA LEU A 129 4.09 4.61 -1.53
C LEU A 129 3.88 4.16 -0.08
N VAL A 130 3.20 4.96 0.73
CA VAL A 130 2.90 4.60 2.13
C VAL A 130 1.91 3.44 2.20
N HIS A 131 0.93 3.40 1.30
CA HIS A 131 0.00 2.28 1.15
C HIS A 131 0.75 0.97 0.83
N GLU A 132 1.66 1.01 -0.15
CA GLU A 132 2.46 -0.18 -0.50
C GLU A 132 3.42 -0.61 0.62
N ILE A 133 3.94 0.33 1.41
CA ILE A 133 4.71 -0.01 2.62
C ILE A 133 3.85 -0.81 3.61
N ALA A 134 2.56 -0.50 3.76
CA ALA A 134 1.67 -1.29 4.61
C ALA A 134 1.56 -2.74 4.10
N HIS A 135 1.50 -2.96 2.79
CA HIS A 135 1.54 -4.30 2.22
C HIS A 135 2.89 -5.00 2.46
N VAL A 136 4.02 -4.29 2.35
CA VAL A 136 5.34 -4.86 2.72
C VAL A 136 5.35 -5.32 4.18
N ILE A 137 4.78 -4.54 5.09
CA ILE A 137 4.71 -4.86 6.52
C ILE A 137 3.85 -6.10 6.78
N THR A 138 2.75 -6.27 6.06
CA THR A 138 1.70 -7.25 6.39
C THR A 138 1.68 -8.50 5.51
N LEU A 139 2.30 -8.44 4.33
CA LEU A 139 2.27 -9.53 3.35
C LEU A 139 3.64 -10.16 3.10
N ASN A 140 4.62 -9.86 3.96
CA ASN A 140 5.92 -10.48 3.87
C ASN A 140 5.91 -11.89 4.49
N ARG A 141 6.91 -12.70 4.13
CA ARG A 141 7.01 -14.11 4.54
C ARG A 141 7.05 -14.33 6.06
N GLU A 142 7.41 -13.32 6.85
CA GLU A 142 7.49 -13.45 8.32
C GLU A 142 6.11 -13.40 8.98
N GLU A 143 5.13 -12.85 8.29
CA GLU A 143 3.73 -12.75 8.75
C GLU A 143 2.96 -14.08 8.56
N PHE A 144 3.48 -15.02 7.77
CA PHE A 144 2.80 -16.26 7.43
C PHE A 144 3.37 -17.47 8.17
N VAL A 145 2.50 -18.44 8.48
CA VAL A 145 2.94 -19.76 8.92
C VAL A 145 3.44 -20.56 7.70
N MET A 146 4.58 -21.20 7.86
CA MET A 146 5.16 -22.09 6.84
C MET A 146 4.41 -23.42 6.79
N LEU A 147 3.18 -23.42 6.27
CA LEU A 147 2.40 -24.62 6.02
C LEU A 147 2.45 -24.97 4.53
N PHE A 148 2.53 -26.27 4.23
CA PHE A 148 2.56 -26.77 2.84
C PHE A 148 1.34 -26.37 2.00
N ASP A 149 0.20 -26.06 2.65
CA ASP A 149 -1.07 -25.73 2.02
C ASP A 149 -1.33 -24.21 1.93
N CYS A 150 -0.41 -23.39 2.45
CA CYS A 150 -0.52 -21.94 2.35
C CYS A 150 0.04 -21.46 1.00
N ASN A 151 -0.78 -21.52 -0.02
CA ASN A 151 -0.51 -20.96 -1.34
C ASN A 151 -1.43 -19.75 -1.61
N GLU A 152 -1.19 -19.05 -2.69
CA GLU A 152 -1.96 -17.86 -3.08
C GLU A 152 -3.47 -18.13 -3.30
N GLU A 153 -3.88 -19.40 -3.43
CA GLU A 153 -5.27 -19.82 -3.68
C GLU A 153 -6.03 -20.08 -2.38
N VAL A 154 -5.33 -20.39 -1.29
CA VAL A 154 -5.94 -20.56 0.04
C VAL A 154 -6.11 -19.18 0.65
N GLY A 155 -7.28 -18.89 1.18
CA GLY A 155 -7.59 -17.57 1.76
C GLY A 155 -6.45 -17.09 2.67
N THR A 156 -5.86 -15.97 2.32
CA THR A 156 -4.64 -15.40 2.91
C THR A 156 -4.63 -15.42 4.45
N TYR A 157 -5.81 -15.26 5.06
CA TYR A 157 -5.96 -15.12 6.52
C TYR A 157 -5.80 -16.43 7.30
N GLU A 158 -6.08 -17.57 6.68
CA GLU A 158 -5.89 -18.88 7.32
C GLU A 158 -4.40 -19.25 7.47
N CYS A 159 -3.55 -18.58 6.69
CA CYS A 159 -2.13 -18.80 6.68
C CYS A 159 -1.32 -17.76 7.47
N LEU A 160 -1.97 -16.74 8.01
CA LEU A 160 -1.31 -15.75 8.85
C LEU A 160 -0.94 -16.33 10.22
N ARG A 161 0.19 -15.91 10.75
CA ARG A 161 0.54 -16.17 12.14
C ARG A 161 -0.46 -15.47 13.07
N LYS A 162 -0.71 -16.04 14.24
CA LYS A 162 -1.62 -15.43 15.23
C LYS A 162 -1.16 -14.05 15.71
N ASP A 163 0.15 -13.82 15.72
CA ASP A 163 0.78 -12.56 16.09
C ASP A 163 1.05 -11.64 14.90
N ALA A 164 0.67 -12.05 13.68
CA ALA A 164 0.77 -11.22 12.48
C ALA A 164 -0.09 -9.96 12.60
N ARG A 165 0.44 -8.84 12.12
CA ARG A 165 -0.25 -7.52 12.19
C ARG A 165 -1.59 -7.54 11.47
N LEU A 166 -1.62 -8.13 10.28
CA LEU A 166 -2.86 -8.26 9.51
C LEU A 166 -3.88 -9.16 10.22
N GLN A 167 -3.44 -10.24 10.90
CA GLN A 167 -4.31 -11.10 11.67
C GLN A 167 -4.95 -10.37 12.84
N GLN A 168 -4.17 -9.59 13.59
CA GLN A 168 -4.67 -8.79 14.71
C GLN A 168 -5.67 -7.73 14.26
N PHE A 169 -5.40 -7.06 13.13
CA PHE A 169 -6.32 -6.10 12.53
C PHE A 169 -7.61 -6.78 12.05
N PHE A 170 -7.49 -7.93 11.39
CA PHE A 170 -8.62 -8.74 10.97
C PHE A 170 -9.50 -9.16 12.16
N GLU A 171 -8.92 -9.71 13.22
CA GLU A 171 -9.64 -10.10 14.43
C GLU A 171 -10.35 -8.91 15.09
N ARG A 172 -9.79 -7.71 14.99
CA ARG A 172 -10.35 -6.50 15.59
C ARG A 172 -11.52 -5.94 14.80
N PHE A 173 -11.50 -6.01 13.46
CA PHE A 173 -12.39 -5.20 12.63
C PHE A 173 -13.19 -5.99 11.59
N TRP A 174 -12.89 -7.27 11.35
CA TRP A 174 -13.48 -8.00 10.23
C TRP A 174 -14.24 -9.27 10.59
N THR A 175 -14.17 -9.74 11.82
CA THR A 175 -14.79 -11.00 12.26
C THR A 175 -16.33 -11.02 12.16
N ASP A 176 -16.95 -9.85 12.15
CA ASP A 176 -18.42 -9.75 12.07
C ASP A 176 -18.96 -9.71 10.63
N TYR A 177 -18.07 -9.72 9.62
CA TYR A 177 -18.50 -9.75 8.23
C TYR A 177 -18.56 -11.18 7.68
N ASP A 178 -19.40 -11.35 6.65
CA ASP A 178 -19.55 -12.62 5.93
C ASP A 178 -18.23 -13.06 5.25
N ASP A 179 -17.92 -14.36 5.29
CA ASP A 179 -16.74 -14.97 4.67
C ASP A 179 -16.50 -14.57 3.21
N ARG A 180 -17.57 -14.28 2.48
CA ARG A 180 -17.49 -13.79 1.12
C ARG A 180 -16.71 -12.47 1.01
N TRP A 181 -16.82 -11.59 2.01
CA TRP A 181 -16.11 -10.31 2.04
C TRP A 181 -14.68 -10.47 2.54
N ILE A 182 -14.46 -11.44 3.40
CA ILE A 182 -13.16 -11.75 3.99
C ILE A 182 -12.24 -12.40 2.94
N ASN A 183 -12.70 -13.43 2.25
CA ASN A 183 -11.90 -14.32 1.41
C ASN A 183 -11.73 -13.84 -0.04
N ASN A 184 -11.79 -12.57 -0.31
CA ASN A 184 -11.54 -11.96 -1.63
C ASN A 184 -12.19 -12.71 -2.82
N LYS A 185 -13.33 -13.39 -2.61
CA LYS A 185 -14.10 -14.04 -3.68
C LYS A 185 -14.60 -12.97 -4.64
N GLN A 186 -14.63 -13.29 -5.93
CA GLN A 186 -15.06 -12.36 -6.98
C GLN A 186 -16.38 -11.67 -6.59
N LYS A 187 -16.32 -10.35 -6.49
CA LYS A 187 -17.44 -9.45 -6.21
C LYS A 187 -17.57 -8.52 -7.41
N SER A 188 -18.77 -8.23 -7.82
CA SER A 188 -19.01 -7.18 -8.81
C SER A 188 -18.85 -5.80 -8.15
N ASP A 189 -18.53 -4.78 -8.94
CA ASP A 189 -18.43 -3.39 -8.46
C ASP A 189 -19.71 -2.94 -7.77
N LYS A 190 -20.86 -3.35 -8.32
CA LYS A 190 -22.18 -3.08 -7.69
C LYS A 190 -22.31 -3.67 -6.29
N GLU A 191 -21.79 -4.86 -6.07
CA GLU A 191 -21.81 -5.49 -4.75
C GLU A 191 -20.86 -4.80 -3.79
N LEU A 192 -19.66 -4.42 -4.24
CA LEU A 192 -18.69 -3.65 -3.45
C LEU A 192 -19.26 -2.30 -3.04
N THR A 193 -19.82 -1.55 -3.99
CA THR A 193 -20.48 -0.27 -3.72
C THR A 193 -21.64 -0.43 -2.73
N ALA A 194 -22.46 -1.46 -2.89
CA ALA A 194 -23.58 -1.73 -1.98
C ALA A 194 -23.09 -2.08 -0.56
N PHE A 195 -22.01 -2.86 -0.44
CA PHE A 195 -21.40 -3.20 0.83
C PHE A 195 -20.82 -1.94 1.52
N TYR A 196 -20.02 -1.15 0.80
CA TYR A 196 -19.48 0.09 1.31
C TYR A 196 -20.59 1.06 1.75
N ASN A 197 -21.63 1.27 0.95
CA ASN A 197 -22.73 2.14 1.30
C ASN A 197 -23.46 1.70 2.58
N LYS A 198 -23.55 0.39 2.81
CA LYS A 198 -24.12 -0.15 4.04
C LYS A 198 -23.25 0.11 5.28
N TYR A 199 -21.93 0.12 5.11
CA TYR A 199 -20.95 0.20 6.19
C TYR A 199 -20.03 1.44 6.06
N SER A 200 -20.52 2.54 5.46
CA SER A 200 -19.73 3.73 5.14
C SER A 200 -19.13 4.45 6.36
N ASP A 201 -19.71 4.26 7.55
CA ASP A 201 -19.14 4.76 8.81
C ASP A 201 -18.02 3.86 9.35
N GLU A 202 -17.87 2.67 8.80
CA GLU A 202 -16.88 1.69 9.25
C GLU A 202 -15.60 1.73 8.43
N PHE A 203 -15.68 2.03 7.13
CA PHE A 203 -14.55 2.07 6.22
C PHE A 203 -14.15 3.48 5.82
N ILE A 204 -12.85 3.72 5.68
CA ILE A 204 -12.31 5.02 5.27
C ILE A 204 -12.68 5.33 3.82
N SER A 205 -12.70 4.31 2.97
CA SER A 205 -13.03 4.42 1.56
C SER A 205 -13.71 3.15 1.04
N GLU A 206 -14.31 3.22 -0.15
CA GLU A 206 -14.85 2.05 -0.84
C GLU A 206 -13.77 1.01 -1.11
N TYR A 207 -12.56 1.44 -1.41
CA TYR A 207 -11.42 0.54 -1.61
C TYR A 207 -11.03 -0.20 -0.33
N ALA A 208 -11.02 0.47 0.81
CA ALA A 208 -10.81 -0.18 2.11
C ALA A 208 -11.83 -1.30 2.37
N ALA A 209 -13.07 -1.13 1.90
CA ALA A 209 -14.13 -2.12 2.07
C ALA A 209 -13.98 -3.36 1.15
N THR A 210 -12.99 -3.42 0.28
CA THR A 210 -12.82 -4.55 -0.65
C THR A 210 -12.36 -5.83 0.02
N ASN A 211 -11.44 -5.72 0.97
CA ASN A 211 -10.91 -6.83 1.76
C ASN A 211 -10.04 -6.31 2.92
N PRO A 212 -9.72 -7.16 3.93
CA PRO A 212 -8.95 -6.76 5.11
C PRO A 212 -7.55 -6.23 4.81
N LYS A 213 -6.85 -6.69 3.77
CA LYS A 213 -5.50 -6.20 3.44
C LYS A 213 -5.56 -4.75 2.96
N GLU A 214 -6.52 -4.42 2.11
CA GLU A 214 -6.71 -3.06 1.62
C GLU A 214 -7.22 -2.14 2.73
N ASP A 215 -8.11 -2.63 3.61
CA ASP A 215 -8.53 -1.86 4.78
C ASP A 215 -7.36 -1.54 5.70
N TYR A 216 -6.47 -2.51 5.96
CA TYR A 216 -5.25 -2.26 6.72
C TYR A 216 -4.38 -1.18 6.05
N ALA A 217 -4.13 -1.32 4.74
CA ALA A 217 -3.24 -0.42 4.01
C ALA A 217 -3.79 1.01 3.90
N VAL A 218 -5.09 1.17 3.60
CA VAL A 218 -5.77 2.48 3.58
C VAL A 218 -5.81 3.11 4.98
N SER A 219 -6.06 2.29 6.00
CA SER A 219 -6.10 2.77 7.39
C SER A 219 -4.72 3.20 7.87
N PHE A 220 -3.66 2.45 7.52
CA PHE A 220 -2.28 2.81 7.82
C PHE A 220 -1.84 4.08 7.08
N GLU A 221 -2.12 4.18 5.79
CA GLU A 221 -1.84 5.39 5.00
C GLU A 221 -2.51 6.62 5.63
N THR A 222 -3.80 6.50 5.98
CA THR A 222 -4.55 7.57 6.63
C THR A 222 -3.98 7.91 8.01
N PHE A 223 -3.55 6.93 8.79
CA PHE A 223 -2.85 7.13 10.06
C PHE A 223 -1.55 7.93 9.87
N VAL A 224 -0.76 7.62 8.86
CA VAL A 224 0.50 8.33 8.59
C VAL A 224 0.23 9.81 8.31
N PHE A 225 -0.75 10.13 7.48
CA PHE A 225 -1.04 11.50 7.04
C PHE A 225 -2.13 12.22 7.84
N SER A 226 -2.57 11.67 8.97
CA SER A 226 -3.53 12.33 9.86
C SER A 226 -3.02 12.40 11.30
N LYS A 227 -3.71 13.21 12.13
CA LYS A 227 -3.47 13.26 13.58
C LYS A 227 -4.39 12.30 14.29
N TYR A 228 -4.02 11.93 15.52
CA TYR A 228 -4.87 11.13 16.40
C TYR A 228 -6.28 11.71 16.52
N LYS A 229 -7.29 10.87 16.41
CA LYS A 229 -8.70 11.24 16.50
C LYS A 229 -9.14 11.25 17.95
N ASN A 230 -8.91 12.38 18.66
CA ASN A 230 -9.24 12.52 20.09
C ASN A 230 -10.72 12.29 20.44
N ASN A 231 -11.62 12.52 19.49
CA ASN A 231 -13.06 12.35 19.66
C ASN A 231 -13.61 11.29 18.72
N ALA A 232 -12.88 10.18 18.54
CA ALA A 232 -13.34 9.06 17.73
C ALA A 232 -14.73 8.60 18.18
N ARG A 233 -15.71 8.62 17.26
CA ARG A 233 -17.11 8.23 17.52
C ARG A 233 -17.62 7.22 16.51
N ILE A 234 -17.01 7.14 15.37
CA ILE A 234 -17.40 6.25 14.27
C ILE A 234 -16.31 5.19 14.06
N PRO A 235 -16.67 3.99 13.61
CA PRO A 235 -15.73 2.86 13.52
C PRO A 235 -14.48 3.15 12.69
N LYS A 236 -14.58 3.89 11.59
CA LYS A 236 -13.39 4.25 10.78
C LYS A 236 -12.35 5.10 11.54
N ASP A 237 -12.76 5.92 12.52
CA ASP A 237 -11.80 6.63 13.35
C ASP A 237 -11.01 5.67 14.26
N PHE A 238 -11.64 4.57 14.70
CA PHE A 238 -10.96 3.55 15.50
C PHE A 238 -9.96 2.75 14.67
N ARG A 239 -10.19 2.56 13.36
CA ARG A 239 -9.21 1.93 12.46
C ARG A 239 -7.94 2.80 12.33
N ILE A 240 -8.10 4.13 12.22
CA ILE A 240 -6.97 5.06 12.20
C ILE A 240 -6.24 5.05 13.55
N ASN A 241 -6.98 5.12 14.65
CA ASN A 241 -6.40 5.16 15.99
C ASN A 241 -5.73 3.85 16.41
N TYR A 242 -6.10 2.73 15.80
CA TYR A 242 -5.51 1.41 16.06
C TYR A 242 -3.98 1.41 15.99
N PHE A 243 -3.41 2.13 15.04
CA PHE A 243 -1.96 2.20 14.86
C PHE A 243 -1.25 3.08 15.91
N TYR A 244 -1.99 3.95 16.61
CA TYR A 244 -1.42 4.76 17.69
C TYR A 244 -1.20 3.96 18.98
N ASP A 245 -1.84 2.81 19.13
CA ASP A 245 -1.64 1.90 20.26
C ASP A 245 -0.36 1.03 20.09
N ASP A 246 0.27 1.07 18.92
CA ASP A 246 1.51 0.35 18.61
C ASP A 246 2.69 1.33 18.50
N GLU A 247 3.62 1.27 19.47
CA GLU A 247 4.79 2.16 19.52
C GLU A 247 5.69 2.05 18.28
N GLU A 248 5.79 0.85 17.69
CA GLU A 248 6.55 0.64 16.47
C GLU A 248 5.91 1.36 15.28
N MET A 249 4.58 1.30 15.16
CA MET A 249 3.86 2.01 14.09
C MET A 249 3.94 3.52 14.25
N VAL A 250 3.85 4.03 15.48
CA VAL A 250 4.05 5.47 15.78
C VAL A 250 5.46 5.92 15.40
N TYR A 251 6.47 5.11 15.72
CA TYR A 251 7.85 5.41 15.33
C TYR A 251 8.04 5.35 13.81
N LEU A 252 7.45 4.35 13.14
CA LEU A 252 7.47 4.23 11.69
C LEU A 252 6.82 5.46 11.03
N ARG A 253 5.64 5.88 11.50
CA ARG A 253 4.97 7.11 11.04
C ARG A 253 5.90 8.31 11.10
N MET A 254 6.55 8.53 12.23
CA MET A 254 7.52 9.63 12.39
C MET A 254 8.66 9.53 11.38
N LYS A 255 9.21 8.34 11.14
CA LYS A 255 10.29 8.13 10.16
C LYS A 255 9.83 8.42 8.73
N LEU A 256 8.67 7.91 8.33
CA LEU A 256 8.09 8.14 7.01
C LEU A 256 7.87 9.64 6.75
N LEU A 257 7.22 10.33 7.68
CA LEU A 257 6.96 11.77 7.59
C LEU A 257 8.25 12.59 7.57
N LYS A 258 9.24 12.25 8.40
CA LYS A 258 10.55 12.89 8.40
C LYS A 258 11.25 12.72 7.05
N ASN A 259 11.26 11.51 6.50
CA ASN A 259 11.94 11.22 5.25
C ASN A 259 11.25 11.91 4.07
N LEU A 260 9.92 11.92 4.02
CA LEU A 260 9.16 12.68 3.03
C LEU A 260 9.43 14.18 3.12
N TRP A 261 9.46 14.73 4.34
CA TRP A 261 9.84 16.13 4.55
C TRP A 261 11.24 16.44 4.06
N THR A 262 12.21 15.54 4.31
CA THR A 262 13.58 15.71 3.82
C THR A 262 13.61 15.82 2.29
N ILE A 263 12.89 14.96 1.58
CA ILE A 263 12.79 14.99 0.11
C ILE A 263 12.20 16.32 -0.36
N GLU A 264 11.13 16.80 0.28
CA GLU A 264 10.48 18.06 -0.12
C GLU A 264 11.32 19.30 0.20
N SER A 265 12.04 19.29 1.31
CA SER A 265 12.88 20.43 1.72
C SER A 265 14.17 20.57 0.89
N GLU A 266 14.59 19.53 0.18
CA GLU A 266 15.77 19.51 -0.70
C GLU A 266 15.41 19.69 -2.18
N SER A 267 14.11 19.73 -2.53
CA SER A 267 13.62 19.89 -3.91
C SER A 267 13.48 21.36 -4.29
#